data_4a13bc0299e62fc0a2cdd5802fe2c470
#
_entry.id   4a13bc0299e62fc0a2cdd5802fe2c470
#
_cell.length_a   1.000
_cell.length_b   1.000
_cell.length_c   1.000
_cell.angle_alpha   90.00
_cell.angle_beta   90.00
_cell.angle_gamma   90.00
#
_symmetry.space_group_name_H-M   'P 1'
#
loop_
_entity.id
_entity.type
_entity.pdbx_description
1 polymer ?
#
loop_
_entity_poly.entity_id
_entity_poly.type
_entity_poly.pdbx_seq_one_letter_code
_entity_poly.pdbx_strand_id
1 'polypeptide(L)'
;GKTCTAYEVYKSFLNNTKKQKPIFTELSRNRDAKQFKYILWSEIDKEKDTTAKQDLVVYNIKKGKIPLIIDGFDELLSKDIDPGKAGQLNEFEQVETMLSTIGDLLTDESKIILTSRKTAIFAGTEFESWVDSFNGSFDVVRFQLEKPDIKQWLSSERYQNIIDKKIPLQNISNPVLLTYLRNIDKSKFDCLLENPETITDKYFEYLLEREKERQQLTIRWEEQMLIFENLAKSFFDFDITGESRRFIKELIIDYNKPKLLHYKETMPTKQTLDELADTLTNHALLDRIGNKDFITFVNEFILGYLLGK
;
A
#
# COMPACT_ATOMS: atom_id res chain seq x y z
N GLY A 1 1.56 -6.59 5.93
CA GLY A 1 1.07 -5.26 5.95
C GLY A 1 -0.43 -5.15 5.78
N LYS A 2 -0.89 -4.03 5.27
CA LYS A 2 -2.33 -3.65 5.14
C LYS A 2 -3.20 -4.77 4.58
N THR A 3 -2.86 -5.29 3.40
CA THR A 3 -3.62 -6.35 2.74
C THR A 3 -3.70 -7.62 3.59
N CYS A 4 -2.60 -8.03 4.23
CA CYS A 4 -2.63 -9.20 5.13
C CYS A 4 -3.58 -8.95 6.31
N THR A 5 -3.54 -7.76 6.91
CA THR A 5 -4.44 -7.39 8.01
C THR A 5 -5.90 -7.36 7.54
N ALA A 6 -6.16 -6.77 6.37
CA ALA A 6 -7.51 -6.74 5.77
C ALA A 6 -8.06 -8.17 5.54
N TYR A 7 -7.23 -9.09 5.03
CA TYR A 7 -7.62 -10.48 4.88
C TYR A 7 -7.84 -11.22 6.21
N GLU A 8 -7.04 -10.97 7.23
CA GLU A 8 -7.28 -11.57 8.56
C GLU A 8 -8.58 -11.04 9.19
N VAL A 9 -8.87 -9.77 9.02
CA VAL A 9 -10.17 -9.19 9.44
C VAL A 9 -11.31 -9.84 8.65
N TYR A 10 -11.19 -9.98 7.33
CA TYR A 10 -12.18 -10.66 6.49
C TYR A 10 -12.45 -12.09 6.97
N LYS A 11 -11.39 -12.87 7.20
CA LYS A 11 -11.50 -14.25 7.76
C LYS A 11 -12.16 -14.26 9.14
N SER A 12 -11.82 -13.28 10.00
CA SER A 12 -12.43 -13.17 11.31
C SER A 12 -13.95 -12.97 11.22
N PHE A 13 -14.42 -12.13 10.29
CA PHE A 13 -15.85 -11.99 10.03
C PHE A 13 -16.49 -13.29 9.54
N LEU A 14 -15.86 -14.02 8.62
CA LEU A 14 -16.37 -15.29 8.11
C LEU A 14 -16.50 -16.35 9.21
N ASN A 15 -15.54 -16.38 10.13
CA ASN A 15 -15.51 -17.37 11.20
C ASN A 15 -16.45 -17.05 12.35
N ASN A 16 -16.64 -15.77 12.67
CA ASN A 16 -17.35 -15.32 13.86
C ASN A 16 -18.85 -15.00 13.59
N THR A 17 -19.24 -14.76 12.34
CA THR A 17 -20.60 -14.36 12.02
C THR A 17 -21.21 -15.26 10.95
N LYS A 18 -22.03 -16.24 11.38
CA LYS A 18 -22.84 -17.06 10.44
C LYS A 18 -23.85 -16.24 9.60
N LYS A 19 -24.09 -14.98 9.92
CA LYS A 19 -25.15 -14.15 9.35
C LYS A 19 -24.70 -13.00 8.45
N GLN A 20 -23.43 -12.59 8.52
CA GLN A 20 -22.96 -11.39 7.80
C GLN A 20 -21.68 -11.71 7.06
N LYS A 21 -21.80 -12.16 5.81
CA LYS A 21 -20.63 -12.33 4.94
C LYS A 21 -20.17 -10.93 4.49
N PRO A 22 -18.94 -10.49 4.85
CA PRO A 22 -18.41 -9.22 4.40
C PRO A 22 -18.14 -9.24 2.89
N ILE A 23 -18.11 -8.07 2.26
CA ILE A 23 -17.60 -7.90 0.90
C ILE A 23 -16.19 -7.36 1.01
N PHE A 24 -15.28 -7.95 0.24
CA PHE A 24 -13.90 -7.54 0.14
C PHE A 24 -13.64 -6.96 -1.25
N THR A 25 -13.15 -5.73 -1.33
CA THR A 25 -12.75 -5.09 -2.58
C THR A 25 -11.27 -4.78 -2.54
N GLU A 26 -10.55 -5.13 -3.61
CA GLU A 26 -9.13 -4.87 -3.77
C GLU A 26 -8.94 -3.85 -4.91
N LEU A 27 -8.57 -2.62 -4.54
CA LEU A 27 -8.48 -1.52 -5.50
C LEU A 27 -7.33 -1.69 -6.49
N SER A 28 -6.27 -2.42 -6.09
CA SER A 28 -5.14 -2.75 -6.96
C SER A 28 -5.53 -3.46 -8.26
N ARG A 29 -6.59 -4.26 -8.23
CA ARG A 29 -7.09 -5.02 -9.39
C ARG A 29 -7.98 -4.23 -10.32
N ASN A 30 -8.47 -3.09 -9.87
CA ASN A 30 -9.47 -2.29 -10.59
C ASN A 30 -9.01 -0.84 -10.76
N ARG A 31 -7.74 -0.66 -11.04
CA ARG A 31 -7.10 0.66 -11.07
C ARG A 31 -7.68 1.61 -12.12
N ASP A 32 -8.31 1.12 -13.18
CA ASP A 32 -8.88 1.93 -14.26
C ASP A 32 -10.32 2.40 -13.96
N ALA A 33 -10.89 1.95 -12.86
CA ALA A 33 -12.25 2.33 -12.47
C ALA A 33 -12.26 3.77 -11.92
N LYS A 34 -13.05 4.64 -12.54
CA LYS A 34 -13.22 6.04 -12.11
C LYS A 34 -14.15 6.20 -10.90
N GLN A 35 -14.96 5.20 -10.60
CA GLN A 35 -15.96 5.25 -9.54
C GLN A 35 -15.96 3.93 -8.76
N PHE A 36 -15.98 4.01 -7.44
CA PHE A 36 -15.97 2.85 -6.57
C PHE A 36 -17.18 1.93 -6.77
N LYS A 37 -18.33 2.48 -7.13
CA LYS A 37 -19.54 1.70 -7.38
C LYS A 37 -19.36 0.59 -8.41
N TYR A 38 -18.56 0.80 -9.46
CA TYR A 38 -18.32 -0.22 -10.49
C TYR A 38 -17.42 -1.35 -9.97
N ILE A 39 -16.46 -1.03 -9.12
CA ILE A 39 -15.63 -2.03 -8.43
C ILE A 39 -16.51 -2.87 -7.52
N LEU A 40 -17.33 -2.22 -6.71
CA LEU A 40 -18.24 -2.91 -5.79
C LEU A 40 -19.22 -3.82 -6.53
N TRP A 41 -19.80 -3.34 -7.63
CA TRP A 41 -20.71 -4.16 -8.44
C TRP A 41 -20.02 -5.37 -9.04
N SER A 42 -18.82 -5.21 -9.56
CA SER A 42 -18.02 -6.32 -10.08
C SER A 42 -17.74 -7.38 -9.01
N GLU A 43 -17.44 -6.98 -7.78
CA GLU A 43 -17.22 -7.94 -6.69
C GLU A 43 -18.53 -8.60 -6.23
N ILE A 44 -19.64 -7.88 -6.21
CA ILE A 44 -20.97 -8.46 -5.91
C ILE A 44 -21.32 -9.55 -6.94
N ASP A 45 -21.09 -9.27 -8.23
CA ASP A 45 -21.42 -10.20 -9.30
C ASP A 45 -20.54 -11.46 -9.27
N LYS A 46 -19.26 -11.35 -8.83
CA LYS A 46 -18.39 -12.50 -8.65
C LYS A 46 -18.77 -13.40 -7.47
N GLU A 47 -19.26 -12.80 -6.39
CA GLU A 47 -19.52 -13.54 -5.15
C GLU A 47 -20.93 -14.17 -5.09
N LYS A 48 -21.85 -13.69 -5.89
CA LYS A 48 -23.26 -14.11 -5.83
C LYS A 48 -23.74 -14.62 -7.19
N ASP A 49 -24.03 -15.90 -7.26
CA ASP A 49 -24.79 -16.47 -8.35
C ASP A 49 -26.14 -15.72 -8.52
N THR A 50 -26.11 -14.78 -9.42
CA THR A 50 -27.15 -14.33 -10.36
C THR A 50 -28.38 -13.54 -9.94
N THR A 51 -28.77 -13.29 -8.69
CA THR A 51 -30.07 -12.58 -8.48
C THR A 51 -30.16 -11.56 -7.36
N ALA A 52 -29.13 -11.36 -6.58
CA ALA A 52 -29.14 -10.27 -5.63
C ALA A 52 -29.02 -8.94 -6.41
N LYS A 53 -30.11 -8.18 -6.47
CA LYS A 53 -30.05 -6.83 -7.03
C LYS A 53 -28.93 -6.06 -6.32
N GLN A 54 -27.98 -5.53 -7.09
CA GLN A 54 -26.84 -4.75 -6.58
C GLN A 54 -27.29 -3.68 -5.59
N ASP A 55 -28.43 -3.04 -5.86
CA ASP A 55 -29.07 -2.05 -4.98
C ASP A 55 -29.42 -2.60 -3.59
N LEU A 56 -29.86 -3.87 -3.51
CA LEU A 56 -30.18 -4.50 -2.22
C LEU A 56 -28.90 -4.73 -1.40
N VAL A 57 -27.79 -5.08 -2.04
CA VAL A 57 -26.50 -5.25 -1.37
C VAL A 57 -25.99 -3.91 -0.87
N VAL A 58 -26.01 -2.87 -1.70
CA VAL A 58 -25.66 -1.49 -1.33
C VAL A 58 -26.53 -1.01 -0.16
N TYR A 59 -27.83 -1.23 -0.21
CA TYR A 59 -28.73 -0.91 0.90
C TYR A 59 -28.31 -1.62 2.21
N ASN A 60 -27.97 -2.90 2.14
CA ASN A 60 -27.55 -3.65 3.32
C ASN A 60 -26.14 -3.23 3.83
N ILE A 61 -25.24 -2.75 2.95
CA ILE A 61 -23.99 -2.10 3.37
C ILE A 61 -24.30 -0.82 4.16
N LYS A 62 -25.13 0.06 3.62
CA LYS A 62 -25.56 1.30 4.29
C LYS A 62 -26.24 1.05 5.63
N LYS A 63 -26.95 -0.06 5.78
CA LYS A 63 -27.58 -0.51 7.02
C LYS A 63 -26.66 -1.34 7.93
N GLY A 64 -25.36 -1.37 7.68
CA GLY A 64 -24.39 -2.10 8.49
C GLY A 64 -24.61 -3.60 8.60
N LYS A 65 -25.51 -4.17 7.77
CA LYS A 65 -25.78 -5.62 7.74
C LYS A 65 -24.74 -6.39 6.94
N ILE A 66 -24.07 -5.74 6.01
CA ILE A 66 -22.96 -6.28 5.23
C ILE A 66 -21.73 -5.39 5.47
N PRO A 67 -20.73 -5.83 6.23
CA PRO A 67 -19.47 -5.10 6.34
C PRO A 67 -18.74 -5.03 5.00
N LEU A 68 -18.12 -3.89 4.70
CA LEU A 68 -17.36 -3.66 3.49
C LEU A 68 -15.89 -3.44 3.84
N ILE A 69 -15.00 -4.15 3.20
CA ILE A 69 -13.54 -3.97 3.33
C ILE A 69 -13.01 -3.47 2.00
N ILE A 70 -12.37 -2.30 2.02
CA ILE A 70 -11.76 -1.65 0.87
C ILE A 70 -10.24 -1.64 1.08
N ASP A 71 -9.51 -2.50 0.37
CA ASP A 71 -8.05 -2.60 0.50
C ASP A 71 -7.34 -1.82 -0.59
N GLY A 72 -6.27 -1.11 -0.20
CA GLY A 72 -5.34 -0.48 -1.11
C GLY A 72 -5.80 0.88 -1.67
N PHE A 73 -6.43 1.71 -0.86
CA PHE A 73 -6.90 3.04 -1.31
C PHE A 73 -5.77 3.91 -1.88
N ASP A 74 -4.57 3.81 -1.34
CA ASP A 74 -3.37 4.47 -1.85
C ASP A 74 -3.03 4.11 -3.31
N GLU A 75 -3.58 3.05 -3.84
CA GLU A 75 -3.30 2.60 -5.19
C GLU A 75 -4.13 3.31 -6.27
N LEU A 76 -5.16 4.04 -5.85
CA LEU A 76 -5.96 4.88 -6.75
C LEU A 76 -5.28 6.21 -7.07
N LEU A 77 -4.41 6.67 -6.17
CA LEU A 77 -3.79 7.99 -6.24
C LEU A 77 -2.71 8.12 -7.32
N SER A 78 -2.23 7.00 -7.83
CA SER A 78 -1.06 6.98 -8.72
C SER A 78 -1.37 7.06 -10.21
N LYS A 79 -2.63 7.28 -10.63
CA LYS A 79 -3.01 6.90 -12.00
C LYS A 79 -3.63 7.92 -12.93
N ASP A 80 -4.24 8.97 -12.46
CA ASP A 80 -4.99 9.86 -13.35
C ASP A 80 -4.50 11.31 -13.33
N ILE A 81 -3.25 11.52 -13.68
CA ILE A 81 -2.85 12.83 -14.17
C ILE A 81 -3.07 12.79 -15.69
N ASP A 82 -4.20 13.33 -16.14
CA ASP A 82 -4.38 13.69 -17.55
C ASP A 82 -3.24 14.65 -17.92
N PRO A 83 -2.30 14.27 -18.81
CA PRO A 83 -1.14 15.09 -19.13
C PRO A 83 -1.47 16.52 -19.59
N GLY A 84 -2.72 16.73 -20.05
CA GLY A 84 -3.25 18.05 -20.44
C GLY A 84 -3.68 18.91 -19.23
N LYS A 85 -3.80 18.35 -18.02
CA LYS A 85 -4.26 19.04 -16.81
C LYS A 85 -3.28 18.99 -15.64
N ALA A 86 -2.12 18.39 -15.83
CA ALA A 86 -1.09 18.14 -14.82
C ALA A 86 -0.59 19.36 -14.02
N GLY A 87 -1.04 20.54 -14.29
CA GLY A 87 -0.65 21.77 -13.57
C GLY A 87 -1.78 22.46 -12.81
N GLN A 88 -3.02 21.94 -12.81
CA GLN A 88 -4.18 22.70 -12.32
C GLN A 88 -5.03 21.99 -11.25
N LEU A 89 -4.95 20.67 -11.08
CA LEU A 89 -5.73 19.93 -10.10
C LEU A 89 -4.80 19.38 -9.02
N ASN A 90 -5.18 19.53 -7.74
CA ASN A 90 -4.47 18.86 -6.67
C ASN A 90 -4.81 17.36 -6.65
N GLU A 91 -4.01 16.54 -5.97
CA GLU A 91 -4.18 15.08 -5.93
C GLU A 91 -5.55 14.66 -5.37
N PHE A 92 -6.13 15.48 -4.49
CA PHE A 92 -7.45 15.24 -3.91
C PHE A 92 -8.55 15.37 -4.97
N GLU A 93 -8.51 16.38 -5.83
CA GLU A 93 -9.51 16.58 -6.89
C GLU A 93 -9.54 15.42 -7.89
N GLN A 94 -8.40 14.75 -8.08
CA GLN A 94 -8.31 13.59 -9.00
C GLN A 94 -9.03 12.37 -8.46
N VAL A 95 -9.07 12.19 -7.14
CA VAL A 95 -9.74 11.07 -6.49
C VAL A 95 -11.11 11.43 -5.93
N GLU A 96 -11.53 12.69 -6.06
CA GLU A 96 -12.79 13.20 -5.52
C GLU A 96 -13.99 12.36 -5.97
N THR A 97 -14.03 11.96 -7.24
CA THR A 97 -15.13 11.12 -7.76
C THR A 97 -15.14 9.74 -7.08
N MET A 98 -13.97 9.15 -6.82
CA MET A 98 -13.86 7.88 -6.13
C MET A 98 -14.25 8.03 -4.66
N LEU A 99 -13.73 9.05 -3.99
CA LEU A 99 -14.05 9.39 -2.61
C LEU A 99 -15.55 9.68 -2.42
N SER A 100 -16.15 10.46 -3.33
CA SER A 100 -17.58 10.74 -3.32
C SER A 100 -18.40 9.45 -3.39
N THR A 101 -18.07 8.53 -4.29
CA THR A 101 -18.79 7.25 -4.43
C THR A 101 -18.55 6.28 -3.28
N ILE A 102 -17.44 6.38 -2.55
CA ILE A 102 -17.24 5.70 -1.26
C ILE A 102 -18.09 6.40 -0.19
N GLY A 103 -18.06 7.73 -0.17
CA GLY A 103 -18.83 8.56 0.75
C GLY A 103 -20.32 8.27 0.68
N ASP A 104 -20.87 8.02 -0.50
CA ASP A 104 -22.28 7.61 -0.69
C ASP A 104 -22.68 6.34 0.07
N LEU A 105 -21.70 5.52 0.50
CA LEU A 105 -21.94 4.31 1.29
C LEU A 105 -21.87 4.57 2.80
N LEU A 106 -21.33 5.70 3.22
CA LEU A 106 -21.13 6.04 4.63
C LEU A 106 -22.44 6.56 5.24
N THR A 107 -22.82 5.92 6.33
CA THR A 107 -23.98 6.28 7.16
C THR A 107 -23.63 5.98 8.62
N ASP A 108 -24.45 6.44 9.54
CA ASP A 108 -24.35 6.12 10.97
C ASP A 108 -24.39 4.61 11.29
N GLU A 109 -25.00 3.83 10.42
CA GLU A 109 -25.11 2.36 10.59
C GLU A 109 -24.03 1.58 9.82
N SER A 110 -23.44 2.15 8.76
CA SER A 110 -22.51 1.44 7.88
C SER A 110 -21.23 1.00 8.60
N LYS A 111 -20.66 -0.14 8.16
CA LYS A 111 -19.42 -0.71 8.70
C LYS A 111 -18.44 -0.89 7.56
N ILE A 112 -17.58 0.11 7.38
CA ILE A 112 -16.59 0.15 6.30
C ILE A 112 -15.21 0.19 6.89
N ILE A 113 -14.35 -0.70 6.43
CA ILE A 113 -12.92 -0.73 6.76
C ILE A 113 -12.16 -0.34 5.51
N LEU A 114 -11.38 0.72 5.59
CA LEU A 114 -10.53 1.20 4.51
C LEU A 114 -9.07 1.04 4.90
N THR A 115 -8.27 0.43 4.05
CA THR A 115 -6.82 0.39 4.26
C THR A 115 -6.12 1.35 3.30
N SER A 116 -5.13 2.07 3.83
CA SER A 116 -4.31 3.01 3.07
C SER A 116 -2.89 3.07 3.62
N ARG A 117 -1.93 3.58 2.84
CA ARG A 117 -0.60 3.94 3.35
C ARG A 117 -0.68 5.31 4.02
N LYS A 118 0.22 5.56 4.98
CA LYS A 118 0.36 6.90 5.57
C LYS A 118 0.76 7.97 4.54
N THR A 119 1.48 7.54 3.48
CA THR A 119 1.89 8.41 2.37
C THR A 119 0.74 8.79 1.43
N ALA A 120 -0.44 8.19 1.61
CA ALA A 120 -1.61 8.52 0.82
C ALA A 120 -2.38 9.72 1.40
N ILE A 121 -3.29 10.29 0.63
CA ILE A 121 -4.07 11.52 0.90
C ILE A 121 -4.72 11.59 2.31
N PHE A 122 -4.97 10.43 2.94
CA PHE A 122 -5.65 10.37 4.22
C PHE A 122 -4.83 10.79 5.46
N ALA A 123 -3.66 11.36 5.28
CA ALA A 123 -2.91 11.96 6.36
C ALA A 123 -2.94 13.49 6.21
N GLY A 124 -3.74 14.18 7.00
CA GLY A 124 -3.76 15.63 7.04
C GLY A 124 -5.14 16.25 6.85
N THR A 125 -5.15 17.54 6.51
CA THR A 125 -6.35 18.37 6.41
C THR A 125 -7.31 17.93 5.31
N GLU A 126 -6.81 17.32 4.23
CA GLU A 126 -7.66 16.87 3.12
C GLU A 126 -8.59 15.72 3.52
N PHE A 127 -8.07 14.77 4.31
CA PHE A 127 -8.93 13.70 4.83
C PHE A 127 -9.96 14.23 5.81
N GLU A 128 -9.57 15.15 6.68
CA GLU A 128 -10.50 15.78 7.62
C GLU A 128 -11.57 16.56 6.86
N SER A 129 -11.17 17.35 5.85
CA SER A 129 -12.11 18.07 4.98
C SER A 129 -13.07 17.12 4.24
N TRP A 130 -12.57 15.96 3.77
CA TRP A 130 -13.43 14.96 3.14
C TRP A 130 -14.43 14.37 4.13
N VAL A 131 -13.99 14.00 5.33
CA VAL A 131 -14.90 13.50 6.40
C VAL A 131 -15.93 14.56 6.76
N ASP A 132 -15.51 15.80 6.94
CA ASP A 132 -16.38 16.93 7.32
C ASP A 132 -17.42 17.26 6.24
N SER A 133 -17.09 16.99 4.96
CA SER A 133 -18.02 17.20 3.84
C SER A 133 -19.31 16.37 3.94
N PHE A 134 -19.31 15.30 4.74
CA PHE A 134 -20.46 14.43 4.99
C PHE A 134 -21.27 14.83 6.25
N ASN A 135 -21.02 16.00 6.83
CA ASN A 135 -21.76 16.58 7.96
C ASN A 135 -21.90 15.66 9.20
N GLY A 136 -20.86 14.88 9.49
CA GLY A 136 -20.82 14.07 10.70
C GLY A 136 -21.87 12.95 10.79
N SER A 137 -22.34 12.46 9.64
CA SER A 137 -23.30 11.36 9.58
C SER A 137 -22.70 9.99 9.95
N PHE A 138 -21.42 9.92 10.30
CA PHE A 138 -20.71 8.70 10.70
C PHE A 138 -19.47 9.02 11.57
N ASP A 139 -19.03 8.03 12.33
CA ASP A 139 -17.80 8.11 13.12
C ASP A 139 -16.63 7.46 12.39
N VAL A 140 -15.47 8.12 12.44
CA VAL A 140 -14.22 7.59 11.86
C VAL A 140 -13.23 7.25 12.96
N VAL A 141 -12.79 5.99 12.97
CA VAL A 141 -11.74 5.53 13.90
C VAL A 141 -10.51 5.15 13.08
N ARG A 142 -9.36 5.73 13.43
CA ARG A 142 -8.08 5.43 12.78
C ARG A 142 -7.28 4.45 13.61
N PHE A 143 -6.81 3.39 12.96
CA PHE A 143 -5.88 2.43 13.54
C PHE A 143 -4.55 2.47 12.81
N GLN A 144 -3.48 2.70 13.54
CA GLN A 144 -2.13 2.50 13.03
C GLN A 144 -1.73 1.07 13.31
N LEU A 145 -1.25 0.35 12.28
CA LEU A 145 -0.72 -0.99 12.46
C LEU A 145 0.63 -0.90 13.20
N GLU A 146 0.74 -1.58 14.32
CA GLU A 146 1.97 -1.74 15.07
C GLU A 146 2.90 -2.79 14.44
N LYS A 147 4.13 -2.89 14.97
CA LYS A 147 5.06 -3.95 14.57
C LYS A 147 4.44 -5.32 14.90
N PRO A 148 4.52 -6.31 13.99
CA PRO A 148 3.95 -7.62 14.22
C PRO A 148 4.67 -8.39 15.32
N ASP A 149 3.93 -9.14 16.12
CA ASP A 149 4.49 -10.16 17.01
C ASP A 149 4.93 -11.38 16.18
N ILE A 150 6.25 -11.56 16.05
CA ILE A 150 6.87 -12.58 15.22
C ILE A 150 6.41 -13.99 15.61
N LYS A 151 6.23 -14.23 16.91
CA LYS A 151 5.76 -15.53 17.43
C LYS A 151 4.35 -15.90 16.96
N GLN A 152 3.51 -14.89 16.71
CA GLN A 152 2.16 -15.10 16.18
C GLN A 152 2.15 -15.26 14.65
N TRP A 153 3.15 -14.70 13.96
CA TRP A 153 3.22 -14.74 12.51
C TRP A 153 3.82 -16.04 11.96
N LEU A 154 4.81 -16.58 12.66
CA LEU A 154 5.51 -17.79 12.25
C LEU A 154 4.97 -19.01 12.99
N SER A 155 5.13 -20.21 12.41
CA SER A 155 4.92 -21.45 13.15
C SER A 155 5.91 -21.55 14.30
N SER A 156 5.54 -22.28 15.36
CA SER A 156 6.41 -22.48 16.52
C SER A 156 7.77 -23.05 16.13
N GLU A 157 7.81 -23.96 15.14
CA GLU A 157 9.04 -24.56 14.60
C GLU A 157 9.93 -23.47 13.96
N ARG A 158 9.38 -22.66 13.05
CA ARG A 158 10.15 -21.59 12.37
C ARG A 158 10.64 -20.54 13.34
N TYR A 159 9.79 -20.15 14.30
CA TYR A 159 10.17 -19.21 15.34
C TYR A 159 11.34 -19.73 16.16
N GLN A 160 11.27 -21.02 16.61
CA GLN A 160 12.33 -21.63 17.40
C GLN A 160 13.65 -21.72 16.60
N ASN A 161 13.60 -22.12 15.33
CA ASN A 161 14.79 -22.16 14.47
C ASN A 161 15.49 -20.80 14.36
N ILE A 162 14.73 -19.70 14.27
CA ILE A 162 15.30 -18.33 14.26
C ILE A 162 15.98 -18.03 15.59
N ILE A 163 15.37 -18.37 16.72
CA ILE A 163 15.95 -18.18 18.05
C ILE A 163 17.24 -18.98 18.22
N ASP A 164 17.23 -20.28 17.83
CA ASP A 164 18.38 -21.17 17.95
C ASP A 164 19.57 -20.69 17.12
N LYS A 165 19.31 -20.10 15.95
CA LYS A 165 20.32 -19.46 15.08
C LYS A 165 20.72 -18.06 15.56
N LYS A 166 20.14 -17.55 16.66
CA LYS A 166 20.42 -16.22 17.24
C LYS A 166 20.23 -15.05 16.26
N ILE A 167 19.29 -15.16 15.34
CA ILE A 167 18.98 -14.10 14.39
C ILE A 167 18.26 -12.97 15.12
N PRO A 168 18.73 -11.70 15.01
CA PRO A 168 18.10 -10.57 15.69
C PRO A 168 16.65 -10.38 15.22
N LEU A 169 15.69 -10.56 16.12
CA LEU A 169 14.26 -10.49 15.79
C LEU A 169 13.83 -9.12 15.26
N GLN A 170 14.45 -8.03 15.74
CA GLN A 170 14.17 -6.68 15.28
C GLN A 170 14.46 -6.49 13.77
N ASN A 171 15.41 -7.23 13.22
CA ASN A 171 15.77 -7.15 11.79
C ASN A 171 14.73 -7.80 10.89
N ILE A 172 13.94 -8.71 11.44
CA ILE A 172 12.92 -9.46 10.69
C ILE A 172 11.48 -9.07 11.05
N SER A 173 11.28 -8.11 11.98
CA SER A 173 9.96 -7.66 12.43
C SER A 173 9.30 -6.72 11.40
N ASN A 174 9.10 -7.23 10.19
CA ASN A 174 8.38 -6.55 9.12
C ASN A 174 7.30 -7.48 8.55
N PRO A 175 6.04 -7.04 8.40
CA PRO A 175 4.94 -7.89 7.91
C PRO A 175 5.22 -8.57 6.57
N VAL A 176 5.92 -7.90 5.66
CA VAL A 176 6.24 -8.45 4.33
C VAL A 176 7.28 -9.56 4.46
N LEU A 177 8.35 -9.29 5.22
CA LEU A 177 9.39 -10.29 5.48
C LEU A 177 8.82 -11.50 6.25
N LEU A 178 8.00 -11.25 7.26
CA LEU A 178 7.35 -12.33 8.01
C LEU A 178 6.39 -13.15 7.15
N THR A 179 5.65 -12.50 6.23
CA THR A 179 4.82 -13.21 5.25
C THR A 179 5.68 -14.05 4.32
N TYR A 180 6.79 -13.51 3.85
CA TYR A 180 7.75 -14.24 3.04
C TYR A 180 8.30 -15.45 3.81
N LEU A 181 8.86 -15.24 5.00
CA LEU A 181 9.41 -16.30 5.86
C LEU A 181 8.36 -17.36 6.27
N ARG A 182 7.09 -16.98 6.38
CA ARG A 182 5.99 -17.90 6.68
C ARG A 182 5.65 -18.82 5.51
N ASN A 183 5.72 -18.32 4.27
CA ASN A 183 5.17 -19.00 3.11
C ASN A 183 6.21 -19.68 2.22
N ILE A 184 7.51 -19.36 2.35
CA ILE A 184 8.56 -20.05 1.59
C ILE A 184 8.66 -21.51 2.00
N ASP A 185 9.13 -22.34 1.07
CA ASP A 185 9.39 -23.75 1.34
C ASP A 185 10.39 -23.93 2.49
N LYS A 186 10.26 -25.03 3.23
CA LYS A 186 11.12 -25.32 4.37
C LYS A 186 12.60 -25.31 3.98
N SER A 187 12.96 -25.94 2.85
CA SER A 187 14.35 -25.98 2.37
C SER A 187 14.94 -24.59 2.10
N LYS A 188 14.15 -23.68 1.50
CA LYS A 188 14.56 -22.28 1.29
C LYS A 188 14.68 -21.53 2.61
N PHE A 189 13.73 -21.76 3.52
CA PHE A 189 13.78 -21.16 4.85
C PHE A 189 15.04 -21.59 5.61
N ASP A 190 15.34 -22.90 5.65
CA ASP A 190 16.52 -23.44 6.33
C ASP A 190 17.81 -22.88 5.70
N CYS A 191 17.88 -22.79 4.36
CA CYS A 191 19.01 -22.19 3.65
C CYS A 191 19.21 -20.70 4.01
N LEU A 192 18.13 -19.92 4.14
CA LEU A 192 18.22 -18.52 4.61
C LEU A 192 18.75 -18.43 6.04
N LEU A 193 18.40 -19.37 6.90
CA LEU A 193 18.92 -19.40 8.26
C LEU A 193 20.39 -19.86 8.35
N GLU A 194 20.89 -20.59 7.36
CA GLU A 194 22.30 -20.97 7.26
C GLU A 194 23.17 -19.79 6.81
N ASN A 195 22.59 -18.85 6.05
CA ASN A 195 23.25 -17.64 5.58
C ASN A 195 22.47 -16.40 6.04
N PRO A 196 22.41 -16.11 7.34
CA PRO A 196 21.58 -15.05 7.90
C PRO A 196 21.90 -13.66 7.33
N GLU A 197 23.12 -13.43 6.87
CA GLU A 197 23.57 -12.19 6.24
C GLU A 197 22.83 -11.92 4.92
N THR A 198 22.37 -12.96 4.24
CA THR A 198 21.61 -12.81 2.96
C THR A 198 20.12 -12.55 3.18
N ILE A 199 19.59 -12.70 4.39
CA ILE A 199 18.17 -12.53 4.69
C ILE A 199 17.70 -11.14 4.29
N THR A 200 18.51 -10.12 4.57
CA THR A 200 18.19 -8.73 4.24
C THR A 200 18.17 -8.51 2.72
N ASP A 201 19.18 -9.01 1.99
CA ASP A 201 19.23 -8.89 0.53
C ASP A 201 18.04 -9.60 -0.12
N LYS A 202 17.72 -10.81 0.33
CA LYS A 202 16.56 -11.57 -0.15
C LYS A 202 15.23 -10.93 0.22
N TYR A 203 15.16 -10.24 1.35
CA TYR A 203 14.01 -9.44 1.73
C TYR A 203 13.80 -8.27 0.76
N PHE A 204 14.86 -7.51 0.45
CA PHE A 204 14.76 -6.38 -0.48
C PHE A 204 14.41 -6.86 -1.89
N GLU A 205 15.08 -7.90 -2.39
CA GLU A 205 14.73 -8.53 -3.67
C GLU A 205 13.23 -8.87 -3.73
N TYR A 206 12.71 -9.59 -2.73
CA TYR A 206 11.31 -9.94 -2.66
C TYR A 206 10.38 -8.72 -2.57
N LEU A 207 10.76 -7.72 -1.76
CA LEU A 207 9.97 -6.50 -1.59
C LEU A 207 9.86 -5.71 -2.90
N LEU A 208 10.97 -5.55 -3.61
CA LEU A 208 11.05 -4.78 -4.84
C LEU A 208 10.35 -5.50 -6.01
N GLU A 209 10.50 -6.83 -6.12
CA GLU A 209 9.73 -7.61 -7.09
C GLU A 209 8.22 -7.52 -6.83
N ARG A 210 7.80 -7.61 -5.57
CA ARG A 210 6.40 -7.41 -5.21
C ARG A 210 5.90 -6.00 -5.54
N GLU A 211 6.71 -4.97 -5.32
CA GLU A 211 6.35 -3.59 -5.68
C GLU A 211 6.26 -3.40 -7.19
N LYS A 212 7.15 -4.06 -7.95
CA LYS A 212 7.07 -4.10 -9.42
C LYS A 212 5.72 -4.64 -9.89
N GLU A 213 5.28 -5.77 -9.33
CA GLU A 213 3.98 -6.33 -9.65
C GLU A 213 2.83 -5.41 -9.22
N ARG A 214 2.88 -4.91 -7.98
CA ARG A 214 1.84 -4.07 -7.39
C ARG A 214 1.65 -2.75 -8.14
N GLN A 215 2.75 -2.09 -8.50
CA GLN A 215 2.73 -0.80 -9.19
C GLN A 215 2.78 -0.97 -10.72
N GLN A 216 2.81 -2.22 -11.23
CA GLN A 216 2.94 -2.52 -12.66
C GLN A 216 4.17 -1.84 -13.30
N LEU A 217 5.27 -1.79 -12.55
CA LEU A 217 6.52 -1.23 -13.05
C LEU A 217 7.18 -2.20 -14.04
N THR A 218 7.79 -1.68 -15.09
CA THR A 218 8.71 -2.46 -15.95
C THR A 218 10.14 -2.47 -15.39
N ILE A 219 10.39 -1.65 -14.37
CA ILE A 219 11.69 -1.50 -13.72
C ILE A 219 11.98 -2.76 -12.90
N ARG A 220 13.08 -3.45 -13.20
CA ARG A 220 13.51 -4.63 -12.45
C ARG A 220 13.91 -4.27 -11.02
N TRP A 221 13.94 -5.24 -10.12
CA TRP A 221 14.24 -4.98 -8.72
C TRP A 221 15.64 -4.40 -8.50
N GLU A 222 16.64 -4.82 -9.26
CA GLU A 222 18.00 -4.27 -9.18
C GLU A 222 18.05 -2.79 -9.58
N GLU A 223 17.22 -2.42 -10.53
CA GLU A 223 17.13 -1.06 -11.05
C GLU A 223 16.33 -0.15 -10.12
N GLN A 224 15.27 -0.68 -9.50
CA GLN A 224 14.58 0.00 -8.40
C GLN A 224 15.53 0.23 -7.22
N MET A 225 16.36 -0.77 -6.87
CA MET A 225 17.36 -0.65 -5.82
C MET A 225 18.28 0.55 -6.09
N LEU A 226 18.86 0.66 -7.30
CA LEU A 226 19.71 1.78 -7.67
C LEU A 226 19.03 3.14 -7.60
N ILE A 227 17.76 3.23 -7.96
CA ILE A 227 16.98 4.48 -7.85
C ILE A 227 16.89 4.90 -6.38
N PHE A 228 16.57 3.98 -5.48
CA PHE A 228 16.44 4.28 -4.06
C PHE A 228 17.78 4.43 -3.33
N GLU A 229 18.84 3.80 -3.80
CA GLU A 229 20.23 4.08 -3.35
C GLU A 229 20.61 5.53 -3.66
N ASN A 230 20.33 6.02 -4.86
CA ASN A 230 20.58 7.41 -5.23
C ASN A 230 19.74 8.38 -4.37
N LEU A 231 18.47 8.05 -4.12
CA LEU A 231 17.62 8.84 -3.24
C LEU A 231 18.14 8.82 -1.79
N ALA A 232 18.59 7.67 -1.28
CA ALA A 232 19.17 7.55 0.06
C ALA A 232 20.46 8.39 0.19
N LYS A 233 21.33 8.38 -0.83
CA LYS A 233 22.50 9.25 -0.88
C LYS A 233 22.10 10.73 -0.84
N SER A 234 21.08 11.14 -1.60
CA SER A 234 20.57 12.51 -1.55
C SER A 234 20.05 12.89 -0.16
N PHE A 235 19.36 11.98 0.53
CA PHE A 235 18.93 12.20 1.93
C PHE A 235 20.12 12.44 2.85
N PHE A 236 21.18 11.66 2.69
CA PHE A 236 22.40 11.80 3.49
C PHE A 236 23.17 13.09 3.15
N ASP A 237 23.38 13.37 1.86
CA ASP A 237 24.18 14.50 1.40
C ASP A 237 23.54 15.85 1.74
N PHE A 238 22.22 15.92 1.77
CA PHE A 238 21.45 17.14 2.10
C PHE A 238 20.97 17.18 3.54
N ASP A 239 21.34 16.22 4.38
CA ASP A 239 20.88 16.09 5.78
C ASP A 239 19.33 16.10 5.90
N ILE A 240 18.67 15.36 5.00
CA ILE A 240 17.21 15.29 4.92
C ILE A 240 16.71 14.18 5.84
N THR A 241 15.81 14.51 6.75
CA THR A 241 15.05 13.53 7.55
C THR A 241 13.67 13.25 6.97
N GLY A 242 13.17 14.15 6.14
CA GLY A 242 11.93 14.06 5.37
C GLY A 242 11.66 15.36 4.66
N GLU A 243 11.09 15.28 3.47
CA GLU A 243 10.81 16.43 2.61
C GLU A 243 9.47 16.30 1.88
N SER A 244 9.03 17.43 1.29
CA SER A 244 7.79 17.46 0.53
C SER A 244 7.82 16.44 -0.62
N ARG A 245 6.69 15.83 -0.92
CA ARG A 245 6.55 14.87 -2.02
C ARG A 245 7.09 15.43 -3.34
N ARG A 246 6.82 16.70 -3.59
CA ARG A 246 7.32 17.40 -4.79
C ARG A 246 8.85 17.37 -4.83
N PHE A 247 9.51 17.70 -3.75
CA PHE A 247 10.97 17.72 -3.68
C PHE A 247 11.57 16.32 -3.83
N ILE A 248 10.99 15.31 -3.17
CA ILE A 248 11.41 13.92 -3.32
C ILE A 248 11.25 13.44 -4.78
N LYS A 249 10.16 13.83 -5.45
CA LYS A 249 9.94 13.54 -6.86
C LYS A 249 11.01 14.18 -7.74
N GLU A 250 11.34 15.45 -7.49
CA GLU A 250 12.43 16.17 -8.17
C GLU A 250 13.76 15.45 -7.98
N LEU A 251 14.12 15.02 -6.76
CA LEU A 251 15.33 14.25 -6.49
C LEU A 251 15.35 12.91 -7.27
N ILE A 252 14.24 12.16 -7.27
CA ILE A 252 14.13 10.91 -8.02
C ILE A 252 14.40 11.16 -9.51
N ILE A 253 13.85 12.22 -10.08
CA ILE A 253 14.05 12.58 -11.48
C ILE A 253 15.51 12.99 -11.73
N ASP A 254 16.04 13.92 -10.97
CA ASP A 254 17.35 14.52 -11.23
C ASP A 254 18.49 13.50 -11.16
N TYR A 255 18.44 12.62 -10.17
CA TYR A 255 19.50 11.61 -9.99
C TYR A 255 19.32 10.35 -10.85
N ASN A 256 18.14 10.15 -11.47
CA ASN A 256 17.85 8.94 -12.23
C ASN A 256 17.33 9.23 -13.65
N LYS A 257 17.32 10.46 -14.11
CA LYS A 257 16.69 10.91 -15.37
C LYS A 257 16.99 10.02 -16.59
N PRO A 258 18.26 9.64 -16.89
CA PRO A 258 18.55 8.82 -18.07
C PRO A 258 17.86 7.44 -18.00
N LYS A 259 17.85 6.82 -16.81
CA LYS A 259 17.22 5.52 -16.57
C LYS A 259 15.70 5.62 -16.66
N LEU A 260 15.12 6.63 -16.02
CA LEU A 260 13.68 6.86 -16.01
C LEU A 260 13.13 7.14 -17.42
N LEU A 261 13.87 7.85 -18.26
CA LEU A 261 13.51 8.06 -19.66
C LEU A 261 13.47 6.75 -20.44
N HIS A 262 14.46 5.88 -20.24
CA HIS A 262 14.48 4.55 -20.85
C HIS A 262 13.28 3.72 -20.41
N TYR A 263 12.96 3.69 -19.11
CA TYR A 263 11.80 2.93 -18.59
C TYR A 263 10.48 3.48 -19.11
N LYS A 264 10.34 4.80 -19.19
CA LYS A 264 9.14 5.43 -19.76
C LYS A 264 8.84 4.92 -21.18
N GLU A 265 9.86 4.70 -22.00
CA GLU A 265 9.72 4.18 -23.37
C GLU A 265 9.30 2.71 -23.39
N THR A 266 9.68 1.93 -22.37
CA THR A 266 9.40 0.48 -22.28
C THR A 266 8.11 0.16 -21.51
N MET A 267 7.50 1.14 -20.83
CA MET A 267 6.26 0.95 -20.08
C MET A 267 5.07 0.65 -20.99
N PRO A 268 4.22 -0.33 -20.63
CA PRO A 268 3.01 -0.65 -21.40
C PRO A 268 1.99 0.48 -21.41
N THR A 269 2.02 1.35 -20.38
CA THR A 269 1.21 2.56 -20.30
C THR A 269 2.05 3.77 -20.66
N LYS A 270 1.51 4.69 -21.46
CA LYS A 270 2.18 5.97 -21.79
C LYS A 270 2.19 6.87 -20.57
N GLN A 271 3.15 6.67 -19.67
CA GLN A 271 3.36 7.56 -18.54
C GLN A 271 4.34 8.68 -18.88
N THR A 272 4.12 9.85 -18.32
CA THR A 272 5.11 10.92 -18.30
C THR A 272 6.24 10.58 -17.32
N LEU A 273 7.37 11.28 -17.42
CA LEU A 273 8.46 11.12 -16.46
C LEU A 273 8.01 11.51 -15.04
N ASP A 274 7.15 12.50 -14.94
CA ASP A 274 6.58 13.00 -13.70
C ASP A 274 5.65 11.98 -13.03
N GLU A 275 4.78 11.34 -13.80
CA GLU A 275 3.90 10.25 -13.31
C GLU A 275 4.69 9.03 -12.85
N LEU A 276 5.76 8.67 -13.56
CA LEU A 276 6.61 7.55 -13.13
C LEU A 276 7.32 7.89 -11.81
N ALA A 277 7.87 9.09 -11.69
CA ALA A 277 8.49 9.55 -10.45
C ALA A 277 7.48 9.63 -9.31
N ASP A 278 6.26 10.08 -9.58
CA ASP A 278 5.17 10.11 -8.61
C ASP A 278 4.76 8.70 -8.15
N THR A 279 4.71 7.74 -9.06
CA THR A 279 4.51 6.33 -8.71
C THR A 279 5.61 5.83 -7.76
N LEU A 280 6.86 6.20 -8.00
CA LEU A 280 7.99 5.83 -7.13
C LEU A 280 7.93 6.49 -5.75
N THR A 281 7.33 7.68 -5.59
CA THR A 281 7.12 8.28 -4.25
C THR A 281 6.13 7.49 -3.39
N ASN A 282 5.28 6.65 -3.98
CA ASN A 282 4.35 5.74 -3.29
C ASN A 282 4.95 4.35 -3.04
N HIS A 283 6.24 4.17 -3.25
CA HIS A 283 6.93 2.90 -3.08
C HIS A 283 6.95 2.45 -1.62
N ALA A 284 6.97 1.12 -1.38
CA ALA A 284 6.95 0.53 -0.03
C ALA A 284 8.20 0.86 0.81
N LEU A 285 9.28 1.37 0.20
CA LEU A 285 10.46 1.85 0.92
C LEU A 285 10.26 3.23 1.55
N LEU A 286 9.23 3.96 1.14
CA LEU A 286 8.94 5.32 1.60
C LEU A 286 7.69 5.37 2.49
N ASP A 287 7.64 6.33 3.40
CA ASP A 287 6.50 6.60 4.28
C ASP A 287 6.32 8.12 4.46
N ARG A 288 5.15 8.53 4.93
CA ARG A 288 4.81 9.93 5.20
C ARG A 288 5.01 10.27 6.67
N ILE A 289 5.58 11.43 6.95
CA ILE A 289 5.77 11.93 8.32
C ILE A 289 4.66 12.91 8.70
N GLY A 290 3.93 12.58 9.78
CA GLY A 290 2.98 13.50 10.43
C GLY A 290 1.83 13.96 9.53
N ASN A 291 1.33 15.17 9.81
CA ASN A 291 0.23 15.80 9.06
C ASN A 291 0.73 16.64 7.87
N LYS A 292 2.03 16.67 7.61
CA LYS A 292 2.62 17.36 6.46
C LYS A 292 2.86 16.38 5.34
N ASP A 293 2.84 16.86 4.11
CA ASP A 293 3.13 16.05 2.91
C ASP A 293 4.64 15.76 2.77
N PHE A 294 5.26 15.35 3.86
CA PHE A 294 6.67 15.00 3.92
C PHE A 294 6.84 13.49 3.76
N ILE A 295 7.69 13.13 2.81
CA ILE A 295 8.07 11.75 2.51
C ILE A 295 9.44 11.48 3.12
N THR A 296 9.57 10.33 3.74
CA THR A 296 10.83 9.79 4.27
C THR A 296 10.95 8.31 3.93
N PHE A 297 12.12 7.72 4.18
CA PHE A 297 12.20 6.26 4.22
C PHE A 297 11.40 5.69 5.40
N VAL A 298 10.77 4.53 5.21
CA VAL A 298 9.89 3.89 6.21
C VAL A 298 10.55 3.74 7.58
N ASN A 299 11.87 3.52 7.60
CA ASN A 299 12.67 3.44 8.82
C ASN A 299 14.17 3.58 8.51
N GLU A 300 14.95 3.84 9.56
CA GLU A 300 16.41 3.99 9.48
C GLU A 300 17.12 2.72 8.99
N PHE A 301 16.57 1.54 9.21
CA PHE A 301 17.13 0.29 8.71
C PHE A 301 17.14 0.25 7.18
N ILE A 302 16.04 0.68 6.54
CA ILE A 302 15.94 0.74 5.08
C ILE A 302 16.93 1.78 4.54
N LEU A 303 16.96 2.97 5.13
CA LEU A 303 17.88 4.03 4.73
C LEU A 303 19.35 3.56 4.88
N GLY A 304 19.71 3.02 6.05
CA GLY A 304 21.06 2.52 6.32
C GLY A 304 21.48 1.37 5.39
N TYR A 305 20.55 0.46 5.06
CA TYR A 305 20.85 -0.60 4.10
C TYR A 305 21.15 -0.06 2.71
N LEU A 306 20.36 0.90 2.21
CA LEU A 306 20.56 1.52 0.90
C LEU A 306 21.85 2.35 0.83
N LEU A 307 22.24 2.99 1.93
CA LEU A 307 23.50 3.74 2.03
C LEU A 307 24.73 2.83 2.12
N GLY A 308 24.55 1.60 2.58
CA GLY A 308 25.63 0.61 2.72
C GLY A 308 25.91 -0.21 1.46
N LYS A 309 25.14 -0.03 0.40
CA LYS A 309 25.35 -0.65 -0.92
C LYS A 309 26.19 0.24 -1.81
#